data_d0d7a767fc0ca96f20b6f8d109fab3e8
#
_entry.id   d0d7a767fc0ca96f20b6f8d109fab3e8
#
_cell.length_a   1.000
_cell.length_b   1.000
_cell.length_c   1.000
_cell.angle_alpha   90.00
_cell.angle_beta   90.00
_cell.angle_gamma   90.00
#
_symmetry.space_group_name_H-M   'P 1'
#
loop_
_entity.id
_entity.type
_entity.pdbx_description
1 polymer ?
#
loop_
_entity_poly.entity_id
_entity_poly.type
_entity_poly.pdbx_seq_one_letter_code
_entity_poly.pdbx_strand_id
1 'polypeptide(L)'
;MTSKFRRAGSAVAIVAALGLALSACGGSGSGSDGEGGGDTSSITFIPKNLGNPYFDASDAGGKKAADEIGTTWKQVGPTESTPDSQVSFINTATQQRAGALVVSANDPKAIGDALDEARNAGTKVVTMDSDTEPQFRDVFVSQADAAGIAKSQVDLIAEQIGDKGEIAILSAAANATNQNEWIKLMEEELAANHPDIKLVDTVYGNDDDQTSFDKTAGLLQSHPNLKGIISPTTVGIAAAARYLSDSEYKGKVALTGLGTPNQMREYIKDGTVKSFALWDPEQLGYLAAYAADALASGDIEGKEGDTFKAGDLGEYTVGADGVIVLGEPTVFEESNIDDFDF
;
A
#
# COMPACT_ATOMS: atom_id res chain seq x y z
N MET A 1 -46.74 -59.33 -9.07
CA MET A 1 -46.95 -59.49 -10.52
C MET A 1 -45.65 -59.10 -11.15
N THR A 2 -44.71 -60.03 -11.37
CA THR A 2 -44.54 -60.85 -12.57
C THR A 2 -44.29 -59.94 -13.77
N SER A 3 -43.23 -60.01 -14.55
CA SER A 3 -42.29 -61.04 -14.99
C SER A 3 -41.26 -60.42 -15.87
N LYS A 4 -39.94 -60.71 -15.78
CA LYS A 4 -39.23 -61.74 -16.58
C LYS A 4 -39.28 -61.50 -18.10
N PHE A 5 -38.19 -61.38 -18.84
CA PHE A 5 -37.28 -62.34 -19.40
C PHE A 5 -36.40 -61.65 -20.42
N ARG A 6 -35.13 -61.82 -20.50
CA ARG A 6 -34.18 -62.84 -20.97
C ARG A 6 -33.51 -62.51 -22.29
N ARG A 7 -32.15 -62.56 -22.22
CA ARG A 7 -31.20 -63.29 -23.07
C ARG A 7 -31.05 -62.86 -24.53
N ALA A 8 -29.99 -62.92 -25.18
CA ALA A 8 -28.64 -63.47 -25.19
C ALA A 8 -28.05 -62.96 -26.52
N GLY A 9 -26.85 -62.91 -26.84
CA GLY A 9 -25.69 -63.67 -26.70
C GLY A 9 -24.76 -63.46 -27.87
N SER A 10 -23.50 -63.85 -27.65
CA SER A 10 -22.49 -64.35 -28.62
C SER A 10 -21.71 -63.26 -29.39
N ALA A 11 -20.50 -62.94 -29.04
CA ALA A 11 -19.23 -63.64 -29.22
C ALA A 11 -18.90 -63.98 -30.70
N VAL A 12 -17.79 -63.41 -31.19
CA VAL A 12 -16.75 -64.13 -31.93
C VAL A 12 -15.49 -63.24 -32.02
N ALA A 13 -14.39 -63.83 -31.60
CA ALA A 13 -13.02 -63.37 -31.70
C ALA A 13 -12.43 -63.65 -33.11
N ILE A 14 -11.25 -63.16 -33.40
CA ILE A 14 -10.11 -63.73 -34.13
C ILE A 14 -9.20 -62.55 -34.57
N VAL A 15 -8.04 -62.32 -33.99
CA VAL A 15 -6.69 -62.91 -34.08
C VAL A 15 -5.84 -62.33 -35.24
N ALA A 16 -4.65 -61.91 -34.80
CA ALA A 16 -3.33 -61.90 -35.48
C ALA A 16 -3.04 -60.77 -36.46
N ALA A 17 -1.84 -60.24 -36.63
CA ALA A 17 -0.51 -60.60 -36.17
C ALA A 17 0.45 -59.45 -36.42
N LEU A 18 1.48 -59.37 -35.60
CA LEU A 18 2.89 -59.01 -35.84
C LEU A 18 3.29 -57.98 -36.89
N GLY A 19 4.02 -56.99 -36.41
CA GLY A 19 4.94 -56.18 -37.19
C GLY A 19 5.93 -55.46 -36.23
N LEU A 20 7.00 -56.15 -35.85
CA LEU A 20 8.15 -55.58 -35.17
C LEU A 20 8.99 -54.77 -36.17
N ALA A 21 9.26 -53.48 -35.84
CA ALA A 21 10.43 -52.80 -36.37
C ALA A 21 11.07 -52.02 -35.24
N LEU A 22 12.19 -52.55 -34.74
CA LEU A 22 13.15 -51.79 -33.95
C LEU A 22 13.84 -50.75 -34.80
N SER A 23 13.88 -49.53 -34.27
CA SER A 23 14.89 -48.53 -34.59
C SER A 23 15.33 -47.90 -33.28
N ALA A 24 16.40 -48.37 -32.74
CA ALA A 24 17.18 -47.73 -31.71
C ALA A 24 17.96 -46.56 -32.29
N CYS A 25 17.79 -45.35 -31.77
CA CYS A 25 18.82 -44.35 -31.73
C CYS A 25 18.70 -43.57 -30.44
N GLY A 26 19.75 -43.60 -29.67
CA GLY A 26 19.87 -43.02 -28.33
C GLY A 26 19.88 -41.49 -28.36
N GLY A 27 19.35 -40.94 -27.33
CA GLY A 27 19.43 -39.54 -26.93
C GLY A 27 19.18 -39.49 -25.45
N SER A 28 20.27 -39.47 -24.67
CA SER A 28 20.23 -39.22 -23.22
C SER A 28 19.69 -37.81 -23.02
N GLY A 29 18.43 -37.70 -22.71
CA GLY A 29 17.82 -36.50 -22.15
C GLY A 29 17.53 -36.82 -20.69
N SER A 30 18.34 -36.31 -19.79
CA SER A 30 17.99 -36.25 -18.36
C SER A 30 16.69 -35.49 -18.22
N GLY A 31 15.62 -36.20 -17.96
CA GLY A 31 14.41 -35.61 -17.40
C GLY A 31 14.75 -35.17 -15.99
N SER A 32 15.03 -33.91 -15.82
CA SER A 32 14.84 -33.29 -14.52
C SER A 32 13.35 -33.24 -14.29
N ASP A 33 12.88 -34.00 -13.32
CA ASP A 33 11.59 -33.79 -12.69
C ASP A 33 11.58 -32.34 -12.18
N GLY A 34 10.96 -31.46 -12.92
CA GLY A 34 10.67 -30.11 -12.47
C GLY A 34 9.66 -30.20 -11.35
N GLU A 35 10.15 -30.16 -10.13
CA GLU A 35 9.32 -29.78 -8.98
C GLU A 35 8.60 -28.51 -9.35
N GLY A 36 7.27 -28.52 -9.10
CA GLY A 36 6.35 -27.49 -9.51
C GLY A 36 6.78 -26.10 -9.04
N GLY A 37 7.44 -25.37 -9.93
CA GLY A 37 7.67 -23.95 -9.77
C GLY A 37 6.31 -23.26 -9.69
N GLY A 38 6.05 -22.55 -8.61
CA GLY A 38 4.96 -21.60 -8.55
C GLY A 38 5.10 -20.62 -9.72
N ASP A 39 4.02 -19.96 -10.07
CA ASP A 39 4.03 -18.90 -11.06
C ASP A 39 4.81 -17.70 -10.47
N THR A 40 6.14 -17.70 -10.66
CA THR A 40 7.04 -16.64 -10.20
C THR A 40 6.75 -15.31 -10.88
N SER A 41 5.85 -15.30 -11.86
CA SER A 41 5.42 -14.14 -12.60
C SER A 41 4.16 -13.47 -12.06
N SER A 42 3.71 -13.80 -10.84
CA SER A 42 2.50 -13.20 -10.27
C SER A 42 2.78 -12.41 -9.01
N ILE A 43 2.24 -11.19 -8.95
CA ILE A 43 2.32 -10.28 -7.81
C ILE A 43 0.92 -10.08 -7.23
N THR A 44 0.75 -10.26 -5.92
CA THR A 44 -0.49 -9.94 -5.23
C THR A 44 -0.32 -8.71 -4.37
N PHE A 45 -1.09 -7.67 -4.65
CA PHE A 45 -1.15 -6.44 -3.86
C PHE A 45 -2.24 -6.52 -2.79
N ILE A 46 -1.86 -6.23 -1.55
CA ILE A 46 -2.74 -6.25 -0.38
C ILE A 46 -2.66 -4.88 0.32
N PRO A 47 -3.56 -3.94 0.00
CA PRO A 47 -3.65 -2.64 0.64
C PRO A 47 -4.14 -2.75 2.09
N LYS A 48 -4.09 -1.64 2.85
CA LYS A 48 -4.70 -1.56 4.19
C LYS A 48 -6.19 -1.83 4.14
N ASN A 49 -6.88 -1.24 3.16
CA ASN A 49 -8.30 -1.46 2.89
C ASN A 49 -8.62 -1.17 1.41
N LEU A 50 -9.62 -1.85 0.91
CA LEU A 50 -10.19 -1.61 -0.42
C LEU A 50 -11.13 -0.38 -0.40
N GLY A 51 -11.25 0.29 -1.55
CA GLY A 51 -12.10 1.47 -1.70
C GLY A 51 -11.50 2.77 -1.15
N ASN A 52 -10.22 2.75 -0.82
CA ASN A 52 -9.46 3.95 -0.49
C ASN A 52 -8.81 4.49 -1.77
N PRO A 53 -9.13 5.71 -2.23
CA PRO A 53 -8.59 6.27 -3.48
C PRO A 53 -7.06 6.30 -3.57
N TYR A 54 -6.37 6.43 -2.44
CA TYR A 54 -4.91 6.33 -2.37
C TYR A 54 -4.40 4.97 -2.85
N PHE A 55 -5.02 3.89 -2.38
CA PHE A 55 -4.64 2.53 -2.78
C PHE A 55 -5.17 2.16 -4.16
N ASP A 56 -6.26 2.78 -4.63
CA ASP A 56 -6.72 2.60 -6.02
C ASP A 56 -5.70 3.21 -7.00
N ALA A 57 -5.12 4.38 -6.68
CA ALA A 57 -4.03 4.97 -7.45
C ALA A 57 -2.75 4.09 -7.41
N SER A 58 -2.39 3.57 -6.23
CA SER A 58 -1.25 2.65 -6.11
C SER A 58 -1.46 1.35 -6.91
N ASP A 59 -2.69 0.82 -6.94
CA ASP A 59 -3.05 -0.35 -7.74
C ASP A 59 -2.90 -0.08 -9.24
N ALA A 60 -3.32 1.09 -9.71
CA ALA A 60 -3.16 1.51 -11.10
C ALA A 60 -1.68 1.56 -11.50
N GLY A 61 -0.82 2.12 -10.65
CA GLY A 61 0.63 2.15 -10.86
C GLY A 61 1.26 0.77 -10.89
N GLY A 62 0.90 -0.09 -9.93
CA GLY A 62 1.38 -1.48 -9.89
C GLY A 62 0.96 -2.29 -11.11
N LYS A 63 -0.28 -2.10 -11.56
CA LYS A 63 -0.80 -2.73 -12.79
C LYS A 63 -0.05 -2.25 -14.03
N LYS A 64 0.20 -0.94 -14.15
CA LYS A 64 0.99 -0.39 -15.26
C LYS A 64 2.39 -1.03 -15.31
N ALA A 65 3.09 -1.10 -14.18
CA ALA A 65 4.39 -1.74 -14.09
C ALA A 65 4.32 -3.22 -14.49
N ALA A 66 3.33 -3.96 -14.00
CA ALA A 66 3.16 -5.39 -14.32
C ALA A 66 2.90 -5.63 -15.82
N ASP A 67 2.11 -4.77 -16.48
CA ASP A 67 1.88 -4.82 -17.91
C ASP A 67 3.19 -4.58 -18.71
N GLU A 68 4.07 -3.69 -18.25
CA GLU A 68 5.38 -3.42 -18.85
C GLU A 68 6.39 -4.56 -18.65
N ILE A 69 6.40 -5.16 -17.45
CA ILE A 69 7.27 -6.28 -17.07
C ILE A 69 6.82 -7.59 -17.73
N GLY A 70 5.52 -7.73 -18.00
CA GLY A 70 4.92 -8.96 -18.50
C GLY A 70 4.55 -9.96 -17.40
N THR A 71 4.26 -9.46 -16.20
CA THR A 71 3.81 -10.23 -15.04
C THR A 71 2.32 -10.03 -14.76
N THR A 72 1.76 -10.79 -13.82
CA THR A 72 0.36 -10.63 -13.39
C THR A 72 0.31 -9.82 -12.11
N TRP A 73 -0.49 -8.76 -12.08
CA TRP A 73 -0.80 -7.98 -10.89
C TRP A 73 -2.24 -8.19 -10.46
N LYS A 74 -2.47 -8.45 -9.17
CA LYS A 74 -3.81 -8.66 -8.62
C LYS A 74 -3.95 -7.97 -7.28
N GLN A 75 -4.91 -7.06 -7.17
CA GLN A 75 -5.30 -6.48 -5.89
C GLN A 75 -6.34 -7.37 -5.18
N VAL A 76 -6.12 -7.63 -3.91
CA VAL A 76 -7.06 -8.24 -2.96
C VAL A 76 -6.84 -7.62 -1.59
N GLY A 77 -7.87 -7.60 -0.74
CA GLY A 77 -7.67 -7.03 0.60
C GLY A 77 -8.96 -6.91 1.41
N PRO A 78 -8.83 -6.48 2.67
CA PRO A 78 -9.96 -6.21 3.54
C PRO A 78 -10.67 -4.91 3.13
N THR A 79 -11.86 -4.69 3.66
CA THR A 79 -12.58 -3.42 3.56
C THR A 79 -12.39 -2.53 4.80
N GLU A 80 -11.76 -3.06 5.85
CA GLU A 80 -11.50 -2.37 7.11
C GLU A 80 -10.02 -2.48 7.49
N SER A 81 -9.43 -1.38 7.97
CA SER A 81 -8.02 -1.31 8.38
C SER A 81 -7.85 -1.80 9.83
N THR A 82 -8.05 -3.10 10.07
CA THR A 82 -7.79 -3.70 11.39
C THR A 82 -6.49 -4.54 11.38
N PRO A 83 -5.81 -4.71 12.54
CA PRO A 83 -4.47 -5.33 12.60
C PRO A 83 -4.33 -6.67 11.90
N ASP A 84 -5.30 -7.56 12.05
CA ASP A 84 -5.27 -8.93 11.54
C ASP A 84 -6.12 -9.15 10.27
N SER A 85 -6.76 -8.09 9.77
CA SER A 85 -7.68 -8.20 8.62
C SER A 85 -7.02 -8.72 7.33
N GLN A 86 -5.70 -8.53 7.20
CA GLN A 86 -4.93 -8.91 6.00
C GLN A 86 -4.49 -10.38 6.00
N VAL A 87 -4.46 -11.07 7.17
CA VAL A 87 -3.90 -12.42 7.32
C VAL A 87 -4.50 -13.43 6.34
N SER A 88 -5.83 -13.43 6.18
CA SER A 88 -6.51 -14.38 5.29
C SER A 88 -6.16 -14.19 3.82
N PHE A 89 -5.89 -12.95 3.40
CA PHE A 89 -5.49 -12.61 2.03
C PHE A 89 -4.04 -13.03 1.76
N ILE A 90 -3.12 -12.80 2.73
CA ILE A 90 -1.74 -13.26 2.67
C ILE A 90 -1.70 -14.79 2.54
N ASN A 91 -2.41 -15.50 3.42
CA ASN A 91 -2.47 -16.95 3.39
C ASN A 91 -3.04 -17.50 2.08
N THR A 92 -4.07 -16.84 1.53
CA THR A 92 -4.66 -17.24 0.25
C THR A 92 -3.67 -17.06 -0.90
N ALA A 93 -2.97 -15.92 -0.97
CA ALA A 93 -1.98 -15.68 -2.00
C ALA A 93 -0.79 -16.64 -1.89
N THR A 94 -0.36 -16.97 -0.66
CA THR A 94 0.67 -18.00 -0.39
C THR A 94 0.25 -19.38 -0.91
N GLN A 95 -1.00 -19.80 -0.62
CA GLN A 95 -1.53 -21.08 -1.12
C GLN A 95 -1.65 -21.11 -2.65
N GLN A 96 -1.91 -19.96 -3.27
CA GLN A 96 -1.93 -19.79 -4.73
C GLN A 96 -0.52 -19.70 -5.33
N ARG A 97 0.53 -19.73 -4.49
CA ARG A 97 1.94 -19.65 -4.90
C ARG A 97 2.27 -18.36 -5.66
N ALA A 98 1.76 -17.23 -5.19
CA ALA A 98 2.15 -15.93 -5.72
C ALA A 98 3.69 -15.80 -5.70
N GLY A 99 4.29 -15.27 -6.77
CA GLY A 99 5.73 -15.03 -6.84
C GLY A 99 6.17 -13.99 -5.82
N ALA A 100 5.35 -12.93 -5.67
CA ALA A 100 5.57 -11.91 -4.67
C ALA A 100 4.25 -11.39 -4.06
N LEU A 101 4.35 -10.90 -2.83
CA LEU A 101 3.34 -10.06 -2.17
C LEU A 101 3.85 -8.63 -2.10
N VAL A 102 2.97 -7.67 -2.39
CA VAL A 102 3.15 -6.26 -2.08
C VAL A 102 2.11 -5.88 -1.05
N VAL A 103 2.52 -5.46 0.15
CA VAL A 103 1.61 -5.28 1.29
C VAL A 103 1.81 -3.90 1.92
N SER A 104 0.72 -3.14 2.10
CA SER A 104 0.72 -1.99 3.01
C SER A 104 0.15 -2.45 4.35
N ALA A 105 1.00 -2.58 5.37
CA ALA A 105 0.65 -3.25 6.61
C ALA A 105 -0.29 -2.42 7.50
N ASN A 106 -1.36 -3.03 8.01
CA ASN A 106 -2.25 -2.40 9.00
C ASN A 106 -1.61 -2.33 10.39
N ASP A 107 -0.72 -3.27 10.69
CA ASP A 107 -0.02 -3.37 11.96
C ASP A 107 1.37 -3.99 11.74
N PRO A 108 2.41 -3.52 12.45
CA PRO A 108 3.78 -3.97 12.19
C PRO A 108 4.04 -5.43 12.58
N LYS A 109 3.18 -6.05 13.37
CA LYS A 109 3.38 -7.40 13.93
C LYS A 109 2.27 -8.38 13.62
N ALA A 110 1.02 -7.92 13.57
CA ALA A 110 -0.16 -8.81 13.51
C ALA A 110 -0.18 -9.73 12.29
N ILE A 111 0.45 -9.30 11.18
CA ILE A 111 0.56 -10.10 9.95
C ILE A 111 1.88 -10.86 9.83
N GLY A 112 2.81 -10.71 10.80
CA GLY A 112 4.18 -11.21 10.73
C GLY A 112 4.26 -12.71 10.48
N ASP A 113 3.54 -13.52 11.26
CA ASP A 113 3.54 -14.98 11.10
C ASP A 113 3.08 -15.42 9.70
N ALA A 114 2.06 -14.75 9.15
CA ALA A 114 1.56 -15.05 7.80
C ALA A 114 2.58 -14.66 6.71
N LEU A 115 3.31 -13.56 6.90
CA LEU A 115 4.39 -13.16 5.99
C LEU A 115 5.59 -14.11 6.07
N ASP A 116 5.95 -14.60 7.26
CA ASP A 116 6.98 -15.63 7.43
C ASP A 116 6.59 -16.95 6.76
N GLU A 117 5.32 -17.38 6.87
CA GLU A 117 4.84 -18.53 6.14
C GLU A 117 4.94 -18.35 4.62
N ALA A 118 4.62 -17.15 4.10
CA ALA A 118 4.74 -16.83 2.68
C ALA A 118 6.20 -16.91 2.21
N ARG A 119 7.14 -16.29 2.95
CA ARG A 119 8.57 -16.33 2.64
C ARG A 119 9.14 -17.73 2.71
N ASN A 120 8.75 -18.53 3.71
CA ASN A 120 9.14 -19.94 3.83
C ASN A 120 8.60 -20.81 2.69
N ALA A 121 7.47 -20.43 2.07
CA ALA A 121 6.93 -21.06 0.88
C ALA A 121 7.61 -20.60 -0.43
N GLY A 122 8.53 -19.62 -0.36
CA GLY A 122 9.28 -19.09 -1.49
C GLY A 122 8.67 -17.83 -2.12
N THR A 123 7.55 -17.32 -1.60
CA THR A 123 6.96 -16.04 -2.02
C THR A 123 7.81 -14.87 -1.49
N LYS A 124 8.13 -13.90 -2.34
CA LYS A 124 8.83 -12.69 -1.92
C LYS A 124 7.87 -11.71 -1.25
N VAL A 125 8.35 -10.97 -0.27
CA VAL A 125 7.54 -10.02 0.48
C VAL A 125 8.12 -8.61 0.36
N VAL A 126 7.38 -7.74 -0.30
CA VAL A 126 7.62 -6.30 -0.38
C VAL A 126 6.56 -5.61 0.48
N THR A 127 6.97 -4.77 1.40
CA THR A 127 6.05 -3.81 2.01
C THR A 127 6.13 -2.47 1.30
N MET A 128 5.03 -1.71 1.27
CA MET A 128 4.98 -0.36 0.72
C MET A 128 4.09 0.52 1.58
N ASP A 129 4.31 1.84 1.55
CA ASP A 129 3.53 2.83 2.29
C ASP A 129 3.62 2.64 3.82
N SER A 130 3.14 1.54 4.36
CA SER A 130 3.19 1.19 5.78
C SER A 130 3.90 -0.14 5.96
N ASP A 131 5.00 -0.10 6.72
CA ASP A 131 5.90 -1.24 6.91
C ASP A 131 5.44 -2.18 8.02
N THR A 132 5.96 -3.39 7.98
CA THR A 132 5.97 -4.37 9.08
C THR A 132 7.33 -4.33 9.80
N GLU A 133 7.54 -5.14 10.84
CA GLU A 133 8.89 -5.30 11.39
C GLU A 133 9.83 -5.88 10.32
N PRO A 134 11.08 -5.37 10.17
CA PRO A 134 11.97 -5.70 9.04
C PRO A 134 12.24 -7.19 8.83
N GLN A 135 12.16 -8.01 9.89
CA GLN A 135 12.38 -9.46 9.78
C GLN A 135 11.28 -10.19 8.99
N PHE A 136 10.10 -9.58 8.81
CA PHE A 136 8.96 -10.21 8.13
C PHE A 136 8.89 -9.90 6.63
N ARG A 137 9.79 -9.10 6.09
CA ARG A 137 9.83 -8.69 4.68
C ARG A 137 11.21 -8.85 4.04
N ASP A 138 11.27 -8.77 2.73
CA ASP A 138 12.53 -8.71 1.99
C ASP A 138 12.96 -7.26 1.77
N VAL A 139 12.06 -6.36 1.30
CA VAL A 139 12.30 -4.92 1.18
C VAL A 139 11.06 -4.11 1.57
N PHE A 140 11.29 -2.83 1.88
CA PHE A 140 10.25 -1.82 2.10
C PHE A 140 10.38 -0.69 1.08
N VAL A 141 9.34 -0.44 0.30
CA VAL A 141 9.25 0.70 -0.61
C VAL A 141 8.58 1.85 0.13
N SER A 142 9.41 2.75 0.64
CA SER A 142 8.99 3.96 1.34
C SER A 142 8.66 5.05 0.34
N GLN A 143 7.58 5.74 0.57
CA GLN A 143 7.11 6.86 -0.25
C GLN A 143 8.02 8.09 -0.20
N ALA A 144 8.60 8.36 0.97
CA ALA A 144 9.56 9.45 1.21
C ALA A 144 10.27 9.22 2.55
N ASP A 145 11.24 10.06 2.87
CA ASP A 145 11.83 10.09 4.20
C ASP A 145 10.81 10.50 5.26
N ALA A 146 10.69 9.73 6.34
CA ALA A 146 9.69 9.95 7.38
C ALA A 146 9.83 11.31 8.08
N ALA A 147 11.07 11.77 8.29
CA ALA A 147 11.30 13.09 8.88
C ALA A 147 10.92 14.22 7.91
N GLY A 148 11.16 14.04 6.62
CA GLY A 148 10.71 14.96 5.57
C GLY A 148 9.19 15.06 5.50
N ILE A 149 8.47 13.93 5.59
CA ILE A 149 7.00 13.90 5.64
C ILE A 149 6.46 14.65 6.86
N ALA A 150 7.01 14.39 8.04
CA ALA A 150 6.60 15.03 9.28
C ALA A 150 6.86 16.54 9.24
N LYS A 151 8.07 16.92 8.85
CA LYS A 151 8.48 18.32 8.73
C LYS A 151 7.60 19.10 7.74
N SER A 152 7.34 18.56 6.57
CA SER A 152 6.49 19.20 5.56
C SER A 152 5.11 19.56 6.14
N GLN A 153 4.47 18.66 6.87
CA GLN A 153 3.14 18.90 7.45
C GLN A 153 3.19 19.93 8.59
N VAL A 154 4.25 19.91 9.40
CA VAL A 154 4.44 20.91 10.48
C VAL A 154 4.71 22.28 9.90
N ASP A 155 5.59 22.42 8.91
CA ASP A 155 5.88 23.69 8.24
C ASP A 155 4.62 24.30 7.61
N LEU A 156 3.81 23.46 6.91
CA LEU A 156 2.57 23.90 6.28
C LEU A 156 1.55 24.42 7.30
N ILE A 157 1.36 23.75 8.44
CA ILE A 157 0.43 24.26 9.45
C ILE A 157 0.99 25.50 10.15
N ALA A 158 2.29 25.53 10.45
CA ALA A 158 2.94 26.67 11.09
C ALA A 158 2.78 27.94 10.26
N GLU A 159 3.04 27.86 8.95
CA GLU A 159 2.81 28.97 8.01
C GLU A 159 1.36 29.45 8.02
N GLN A 160 0.41 28.52 7.95
CA GLN A 160 -1.02 28.86 7.84
C GLN A 160 -1.59 29.51 9.10
N ILE A 161 -1.08 29.17 10.31
CA ILE A 161 -1.58 29.72 11.59
C ILE A 161 -0.71 30.84 12.15
N GLY A 162 0.40 31.20 11.48
CA GLY A 162 1.35 32.24 11.91
C GLY A 162 2.21 31.81 13.07
N ASP A 163 2.66 30.58 13.06
CA ASP A 163 3.63 29.94 13.94
C ASP A 163 3.27 29.98 15.44
N LYS A 164 1.99 29.98 15.76
CA LYS A 164 1.49 29.95 17.15
C LYS A 164 0.05 29.51 17.26
N GLY A 165 -0.28 28.85 18.38
CA GLY A 165 -1.64 28.48 18.72
C GLY A 165 -1.80 26.99 18.98
N GLU A 166 -3.03 26.58 19.15
CA GLU A 166 -3.39 25.17 19.43
C GLU A 166 -3.66 24.46 18.10
N ILE A 167 -3.08 23.26 17.94
CA ILE A 167 -3.37 22.36 16.82
C ILE A 167 -3.76 20.99 17.35
N ALA A 168 -4.44 20.21 16.50
CA ALA A 168 -4.72 18.81 16.75
C ALA A 168 -4.30 17.95 15.56
N ILE A 169 -4.15 16.64 15.80
CA ILE A 169 -3.91 15.65 14.75
C ILE A 169 -5.13 14.76 14.60
N LEU A 170 -5.59 14.57 13.35
CA LEU A 170 -6.58 13.57 12.96
C LEU A 170 -5.89 12.48 12.16
N SER A 171 -5.54 11.38 12.81
CA SER A 171 -4.84 10.24 12.22
C SER A 171 -5.81 9.11 11.83
N ALA A 172 -5.30 8.08 11.12
CA ALA A 172 -6.06 6.90 10.77
C ALA A 172 -6.28 5.98 11.99
N ALA A 173 -5.53 4.91 12.11
CA ALA A 173 -5.65 3.96 13.22
C ALA A 173 -4.55 4.13 14.27
N ALA A 174 -4.87 3.85 15.52
CA ALA A 174 -3.90 3.98 16.62
C ALA A 174 -2.67 3.05 16.53
N ASN A 175 -2.75 2.02 15.70
CA ASN A 175 -1.67 1.07 15.42
C ASN A 175 -0.99 1.26 14.05
N ALA A 176 -1.37 2.27 13.27
CA ALA A 176 -0.78 2.54 11.96
C ALA A 176 0.71 2.90 12.10
N THR A 177 1.60 2.05 11.59
CA THR A 177 3.07 2.14 11.77
C THR A 177 3.61 3.47 11.26
N ASN A 178 3.34 3.79 9.98
CA ASN A 178 3.85 4.98 9.33
C ASN A 178 3.35 6.26 10.02
N GLN A 179 2.07 6.36 10.31
CA GLN A 179 1.50 7.57 10.89
C GLN A 179 1.95 7.80 12.32
N ASN A 180 2.12 6.74 13.12
CA ASN A 180 2.65 6.87 14.47
C ASN A 180 4.10 7.35 14.47
N GLU A 181 4.92 6.91 13.51
CA GLU A 181 6.27 7.44 13.32
C GLU A 181 6.23 8.92 12.93
N TRP A 182 5.40 9.30 11.96
CA TRP A 182 5.28 10.70 11.55
C TRP A 182 4.78 11.60 12.69
N ILE A 183 3.79 11.15 13.48
CA ILE A 183 3.28 11.91 14.62
C ILE A 183 4.40 12.18 15.64
N LYS A 184 5.19 11.15 15.98
CA LYS A 184 6.34 11.31 16.86
C LYS A 184 7.35 12.33 16.31
N LEU A 185 7.67 12.25 15.01
CA LEU A 185 8.59 13.19 14.35
C LEU A 185 7.99 14.60 14.25
N MET A 186 6.66 14.74 14.08
CA MET A 186 5.98 16.04 14.16
C MET A 186 6.07 16.65 15.55
N GLU A 187 5.91 15.86 16.62
CA GLU A 187 6.07 16.32 18.00
C GLU A 187 7.50 16.80 18.28
N GLU A 188 8.51 16.09 17.76
CA GLU A 188 9.91 16.48 17.84
C GLU A 188 10.19 17.79 17.07
N GLU A 189 9.64 17.93 15.86
CA GLU A 189 9.78 19.13 15.04
C GLU A 189 9.09 20.35 15.68
N LEU A 190 7.87 20.18 16.19
CA LEU A 190 7.14 21.22 16.92
C LEU A 190 7.93 21.70 18.13
N ALA A 191 8.47 20.77 18.92
CA ALA A 191 9.25 21.10 20.12
C ALA A 191 10.57 21.85 19.80
N ALA A 192 11.21 21.48 18.70
CA ALA A 192 12.51 22.03 18.30
C ALA A 192 12.40 23.39 17.60
N ASN A 193 11.43 23.54 16.68
CA ASN A 193 11.39 24.66 15.74
C ASN A 193 10.14 25.54 15.86
N HIS A 194 9.04 25.05 16.47
CA HIS A 194 7.76 25.76 16.57
C HIS A 194 7.19 25.77 18.03
N PRO A 195 7.97 26.26 19.03
CA PRO A 195 7.62 26.12 20.46
C PRO A 195 6.32 26.85 20.88
N ASP A 196 5.83 27.78 20.08
CA ASP A 196 4.58 28.51 20.31
C ASP A 196 3.34 27.78 19.74
N ILE A 197 3.54 26.69 18.99
CA ILE A 197 2.47 25.79 18.55
C ILE A 197 2.31 24.67 19.57
N LYS A 198 1.07 24.42 20.02
CA LYS A 198 0.75 23.37 20.99
C LYS A 198 -0.12 22.30 20.36
N LEU A 199 0.38 21.08 20.29
CA LEU A 199 -0.45 19.91 20.00
C LEU A 199 -1.30 19.61 21.24
N VAL A 200 -2.62 19.78 21.13
CA VAL A 200 -3.56 19.63 22.26
C VAL A 200 -4.28 18.28 22.25
N ASP A 201 -4.41 17.63 21.09
CA ASP A 201 -5.09 16.34 20.97
C ASP A 201 -4.64 15.58 19.74
N THR A 202 -4.72 14.24 19.80
CA THR A 202 -4.58 13.35 18.64
C THR A 202 -5.75 12.37 18.64
N VAL A 203 -6.56 12.39 17.58
CA VAL A 203 -7.73 11.53 17.44
C VAL A 203 -7.58 10.63 16.20
N TYR A 204 -8.32 9.52 16.20
CA TYR A 204 -8.20 8.48 15.18
C TYR A 204 -9.54 8.27 14.47
N GLY A 205 -9.53 8.38 13.14
CA GLY A 205 -10.69 8.20 12.26
C GLY A 205 -10.80 6.79 11.66
N ASN A 206 -9.82 5.91 11.91
CA ASN A 206 -9.72 4.53 11.41
C ASN A 206 -9.78 4.39 9.87
N ASP A 207 -9.32 5.42 9.14
CA ASP A 207 -9.49 5.54 7.68
C ASP A 207 -10.95 5.36 7.21
N ASP A 208 -11.90 5.69 8.08
CA ASP A 208 -13.33 5.74 7.78
C ASP A 208 -13.78 7.20 7.65
N ASP A 209 -14.42 7.53 6.54
CA ASP A 209 -14.83 8.90 6.20
C ASP A 209 -15.78 9.50 7.24
N GLN A 210 -16.83 8.75 7.64
CA GLN A 210 -17.80 9.25 8.60
C GLN A 210 -17.20 9.42 9.99
N THR A 211 -16.40 8.45 10.43
CA THR A 211 -15.70 8.53 11.73
C THR A 211 -14.75 9.73 11.75
N SER A 212 -13.99 9.97 10.67
CA SER A 212 -13.10 11.12 10.55
C SER A 212 -13.84 12.45 10.57
N PHE A 213 -14.98 12.52 9.90
CA PHE A 213 -15.88 13.68 9.92
C PHE A 213 -16.37 13.98 11.35
N ASP A 214 -16.87 12.96 12.06
CA ASP A 214 -17.37 13.10 13.43
C ASP A 214 -16.24 13.45 14.42
N LYS A 215 -15.04 12.93 14.22
CA LYS A 215 -13.85 13.29 15.00
C LYS A 215 -13.45 14.74 14.79
N THR A 216 -13.54 15.25 13.57
CA THR A 216 -13.30 16.67 13.27
C THR A 216 -14.29 17.56 14.04
N ALA A 217 -15.58 17.23 14.00
CA ALA A 217 -16.60 17.94 14.79
C ALA A 217 -16.29 17.91 16.29
N GLY A 218 -15.90 16.74 16.80
CA GLY A 218 -15.55 16.55 18.22
C GLY A 218 -14.33 17.38 18.65
N LEU A 219 -13.28 17.43 17.83
CA LEU A 219 -12.09 18.27 18.08
C LEU A 219 -12.46 19.75 18.22
N LEU A 220 -13.25 20.27 17.28
CA LEU A 220 -13.64 21.68 17.26
C LEU A 220 -14.56 22.06 18.43
N GLN A 221 -15.40 21.13 18.90
CA GLN A 221 -16.23 21.32 20.09
C GLN A 221 -15.41 21.27 21.38
N SER A 222 -14.45 20.37 21.47
CA SER A 222 -13.62 20.16 22.67
C SER A 222 -12.52 21.21 22.83
N HIS A 223 -12.03 21.76 21.71
CA HIS A 223 -10.92 22.71 21.64
C HIS A 223 -11.35 24.01 20.92
N PRO A 224 -12.13 24.90 21.57
CA PRO A 224 -12.68 26.09 20.92
C PRO A 224 -11.62 27.11 20.46
N ASN A 225 -10.37 26.98 20.93
CA ASN A 225 -9.24 27.83 20.53
C ASN A 225 -8.39 27.21 19.43
N LEU A 226 -8.78 26.05 18.88
CA LEU A 226 -8.04 25.34 17.86
C LEU A 226 -7.79 26.25 16.64
N LYS A 227 -6.54 26.31 16.19
CA LYS A 227 -6.12 27.10 15.04
C LYS A 227 -5.86 26.26 13.80
N GLY A 228 -5.54 24.97 13.99
CA GLY A 228 -5.24 24.10 12.87
C GLY A 228 -5.43 22.62 13.19
N ILE A 229 -5.61 21.84 12.15
CA ILE A 229 -5.67 20.39 12.15
C ILE A 229 -4.63 19.89 11.15
N ILE A 230 -3.78 18.95 11.57
CA ILE A 230 -2.95 18.14 10.68
C ILE A 230 -3.62 16.78 10.53
N SER A 231 -3.85 16.33 9.30
CA SER A 231 -4.36 14.97 9.06
C SER A 231 -3.40 14.18 8.18
N PRO A 232 -2.56 13.30 8.77
CA PRO A 232 -1.59 12.49 8.03
C PRO A 232 -2.23 11.28 7.35
N THR A 233 -3.48 11.41 6.88
CA THR A 233 -4.22 10.39 6.14
C THR A 233 -5.14 11.02 5.10
N THR A 234 -5.17 10.43 3.90
CA THR A 234 -5.96 10.95 2.76
C THR A 234 -7.46 10.92 3.03
N VAL A 235 -7.94 9.92 3.74
CA VAL A 235 -9.36 9.83 4.16
C VAL A 235 -9.68 10.90 5.22
N GLY A 236 -8.81 11.06 6.22
CA GLY A 236 -9.01 12.02 7.31
C GLY A 236 -9.02 13.46 6.84
N ILE A 237 -8.05 13.85 5.98
CA ILE A 237 -7.98 15.24 5.48
C ILE A 237 -9.21 15.58 4.61
N ALA A 238 -9.65 14.65 3.75
CA ALA A 238 -10.82 14.86 2.90
C ALA A 238 -12.11 15.01 3.73
N ALA A 239 -12.30 14.14 4.75
CA ALA A 239 -13.42 14.22 5.67
C ALA A 239 -13.40 15.51 6.51
N ALA A 240 -12.23 15.93 6.99
CA ALA A 240 -12.07 17.18 7.72
C ALA A 240 -12.33 18.40 6.83
N ALA A 241 -11.85 18.39 5.59
CA ALA A 241 -12.12 19.44 4.61
C ALA A 241 -13.62 19.57 4.32
N ARG A 242 -14.32 18.44 4.13
CA ARG A 242 -15.78 18.39 3.94
C ARG A 242 -16.52 18.98 5.15
N TYR A 243 -16.09 18.64 6.38
CA TYR A 243 -16.70 19.25 7.58
C TYR A 243 -16.47 20.77 7.64
N LEU A 244 -15.21 21.19 7.42
CA LEU A 244 -14.86 22.60 7.51
C LEU A 244 -15.53 23.45 6.44
N SER A 245 -15.68 22.95 5.20
CA SER A 245 -16.24 23.70 4.06
C SER A 245 -17.67 24.19 4.32
N ASP A 246 -18.47 23.41 5.06
CA ASP A 246 -19.87 23.70 5.38
C ASP A 246 -20.08 24.24 6.81
N SER A 247 -18.97 24.52 7.55
CA SER A 247 -19.04 24.94 8.94
C SER A 247 -18.68 26.41 9.14
N GLU A 248 -19.00 26.93 10.35
CA GLU A 248 -18.55 28.26 10.76
C GLU A 248 -17.02 28.38 10.93
N TYR A 249 -16.30 27.27 10.90
CA TYR A 249 -14.84 27.20 11.06
C TYR A 249 -14.07 27.41 9.75
N LYS A 250 -14.76 27.43 8.60
CA LYS A 250 -14.16 27.73 7.30
C LYS A 250 -13.35 29.01 7.33
N GLY A 251 -12.06 28.94 6.98
CA GLY A 251 -11.14 30.08 6.99
C GLY A 251 -10.71 30.56 8.39
N LYS A 252 -11.20 29.94 9.49
CA LYS A 252 -10.79 30.22 10.87
C LYS A 252 -9.87 29.17 11.45
N VAL A 253 -10.05 27.92 11.05
CA VAL A 253 -9.21 26.78 11.43
C VAL A 253 -8.51 26.28 10.17
N ALA A 254 -7.18 26.28 10.18
CA ALA A 254 -6.39 25.79 9.08
C ALA A 254 -6.44 24.25 9.03
N LEU A 255 -6.38 23.68 7.82
CA LEU A 255 -6.28 22.25 7.61
C LEU A 255 -5.13 21.97 6.64
N THR A 256 -4.26 21.05 7.04
CA THR A 256 -3.22 20.49 6.18
C THR A 256 -3.02 19.00 6.50
N GLY A 257 -2.12 18.36 5.79
CA GLY A 257 -1.82 16.95 5.98
C GLY A 257 -1.45 16.27 4.66
N LEU A 258 -1.85 15.00 4.54
CA LEU A 258 -1.60 14.19 3.35
C LEU A 258 -2.93 13.94 2.62
N GLY A 259 -3.03 14.38 1.37
CA GLY A 259 -4.27 14.28 0.60
C GLY A 259 -4.02 13.98 -0.88
N THR A 260 -4.97 13.29 -1.54
CA THR A 260 -4.92 13.13 -2.99
C THR A 260 -5.44 14.40 -3.69
N PRO A 261 -4.80 14.86 -4.77
CA PRO A 261 -5.23 16.03 -5.51
C PRO A 261 -6.70 15.99 -5.92
N ASN A 262 -7.19 14.83 -6.37
CA ASN A 262 -8.58 14.69 -6.82
C ASN A 262 -9.61 14.89 -5.70
N GLN A 263 -9.34 14.41 -4.49
CA GLN A 263 -10.22 14.59 -3.35
C GLN A 263 -10.16 16.02 -2.78
N MET A 264 -8.99 16.68 -2.88
CA MET A 264 -8.74 17.95 -2.22
C MET A 264 -8.94 19.16 -3.12
N ARG A 265 -9.03 18.99 -4.45
CA ARG A 265 -9.07 20.07 -5.44
C ARG A 265 -10.16 21.09 -5.17
N GLU A 266 -11.38 20.65 -4.86
CA GLU A 266 -12.48 21.58 -4.59
C GLU A 266 -12.24 22.42 -3.33
N TYR A 267 -11.62 21.85 -2.30
CA TYR A 267 -11.34 22.54 -1.04
C TYR A 267 -10.15 23.51 -1.12
N ILE A 268 -9.21 23.26 -2.04
CA ILE A 268 -8.20 24.25 -2.41
C ILE A 268 -8.85 25.41 -3.14
N LYS A 269 -9.67 25.14 -4.16
CA LYS A 269 -10.29 26.18 -4.99
C LYS A 269 -11.30 27.04 -4.24
N ASP A 270 -11.99 26.50 -3.25
CA ASP A 270 -12.96 27.23 -2.44
C ASP A 270 -12.35 27.90 -1.20
N GLY A 271 -11.03 27.73 -0.98
CA GLY A 271 -10.25 28.31 0.11
C GLY A 271 -10.46 27.66 1.48
N THR A 272 -11.10 26.49 1.55
CA THR A 272 -11.21 25.71 2.80
C THR A 272 -9.85 25.19 3.24
N VAL A 273 -9.03 24.74 2.30
CA VAL A 273 -7.65 24.30 2.50
C VAL A 273 -6.72 25.16 1.66
N LYS A 274 -5.58 25.59 2.21
CA LYS A 274 -4.61 26.41 1.47
C LYS A 274 -3.57 25.55 0.78
N SER A 275 -3.07 24.55 1.47
CA SER A 275 -2.04 23.63 0.97
C SER A 275 -2.04 22.35 1.77
N PHE A 276 -1.59 21.28 1.14
CA PHE A 276 -1.37 19.96 1.72
C PHE A 276 -0.22 19.29 0.96
N ALA A 277 0.24 18.14 1.43
CA ALA A 277 1.32 17.40 0.76
C ALA A 277 0.90 15.97 0.44
N LEU A 278 1.58 15.36 -0.50
CA LEU A 278 1.59 13.92 -0.76
C LEU A 278 2.75 13.61 -1.73
N TRP A 279 3.10 12.38 -1.86
CA TRP A 279 3.84 11.80 -3.00
C TRP A 279 2.85 11.30 -4.05
N ASP A 280 3.35 10.80 -5.16
CA ASP A 280 2.51 10.17 -6.18
C ASP A 280 2.27 8.68 -5.83
N PRO A 281 1.04 8.27 -5.47
CA PRO A 281 0.74 6.89 -5.13
C PRO A 281 0.84 5.93 -6.33
N GLU A 282 0.63 6.40 -7.57
CA GLU A 282 0.82 5.58 -8.76
C GLU A 282 2.29 5.21 -8.92
N GLN A 283 3.20 6.20 -8.76
CA GLN A 283 4.63 5.93 -8.80
C GLN A 283 5.08 5.01 -7.68
N LEU A 284 4.48 5.10 -6.49
CA LEU A 284 4.78 4.20 -5.38
C LEU A 284 4.40 2.76 -5.69
N GLY A 285 3.20 2.53 -6.19
CA GLY A 285 2.73 1.20 -6.62
C GLY A 285 3.55 0.64 -7.79
N TYR A 286 3.90 1.51 -8.73
CA TYR A 286 4.78 1.17 -9.86
C TYR A 286 6.16 0.71 -9.39
N LEU A 287 6.81 1.47 -8.51
CA LEU A 287 8.10 1.12 -7.92
C LEU A 287 8.04 -0.19 -7.12
N ALA A 288 6.97 -0.39 -6.34
CA ALA A 288 6.78 -1.60 -5.55
C ALA A 288 6.64 -2.86 -6.44
N ALA A 289 5.96 -2.75 -7.58
CA ALA A 289 5.85 -3.85 -8.54
C ALA A 289 7.20 -4.22 -9.17
N TYR A 290 8.01 -3.22 -9.55
CA TYR A 290 9.38 -3.47 -10.06
C TYR A 290 10.30 -4.07 -9.00
N ALA A 291 10.21 -3.61 -7.73
CA ALA A 291 10.97 -4.20 -6.63
C ALA A 291 10.56 -5.66 -6.37
N ALA A 292 9.26 -5.95 -6.45
CA ALA A 292 8.73 -7.30 -6.29
C ALA A 292 9.20 -8.24 -7.41
N ASP A 293 9.21 -7.77 -8.65
CA ASP A 293 9.69 -8.54 -9.80
C ASP A 293 11.20 -8.79 -9.71
N ALA A 294 11.99 -7.77 -9.38
CA ALA A 294 13.43 -7.89 -9.22
C ALA A 294 13.83 -8.90 -8.12
N LEU A 295 13.05 -8.98 -7.03
CA LEU A 295 13.21 -10.00 -5.99
C LEU A 295 12.79 -11.39 -6.49
N ALA A 296 11.67 -11.49 -7.20
CA ALA A 296 11.13 -12.77 -7.66
C ALA A 296 11.99 -13.39 -8.77
N SER A 297 12.55 -12.56 -9.67
CA SER A 297 13.52 -13.00 -10.70
C SER A 297 14.91 -13.34 -10.12
N GLY A 298 15.22 -12.80 -8.94
CA GLY A 298 16.54 -12.94 -8.33
C GLY A 298 17.57 -11.92 -8.83
N ASP A 299 17.14 -10.84 -9.48
CA ASP A 299 18.00 -9.73 -9.91
C ASP A 299 18.57 -8.97 -8.69
N ILE A 300 17.81 -8.94 -7.60
CA ILE A 300 18.25 -8.45 -6.29
C ILE A 300 17.92 -9.47 -5.21
N GLU A 301 18.65 -9.39 -4.08
CA GLU A 301 18.40 -10.18 -2.88
C GLU A 301 17.70 -9.38 -1.77
N GLY A 302 17.49 -8.06 -1.99
CA GLY A 302 16.96 -7.12 -1.00
C GLY A 302 18.01 -6.63 0.01
N LYS A 303 19.29 -6.75 -0.32
CA LYS A 303 20.39 -6.32 0.53
C LYS A 303 20.77 -4.86 0.25
N GLU A 304 21.28 -4.19 1.28
CA GLU A 304 21.85 -2.85 1.12
C GLU A 304 22.90 -2.83 0.00
N GLY A 305 22.72 -1.88 -0.93
CA GLY A 305 23.56 -1.71 -2.10
C GLY A 305 23.10 -2.45 -3.35
N ASP A 306 22.09 -3.33 -3.28
CA ASP A 306 21.46 -3.90 -4.46
C ASP A 306 20.82 -2.78 -5.30
N THR A 307 20.92 -2.89 -6.62
CA THR A 307 20.32 -1.91 -7.55
C THR A 307 19.44 -2.60 -8.56
N PHE A 308 18.36 -1.94 -8.94
CA PHE A 308 17.45 -2.39 -10.01
C PHE A 308 16.88 -1.20 -10.76
N LYS A 309 16.41 -1.43 -11.98
CA LYS A 309 15.76 -0.41 -12.79
C LYS A 309 14.24 -0.53 -12.70
N ALA A 310 13.56 0.54 -12.28
CA ALA A 310 12.12 0.63 -12.22
C ALA A 310 11.56 1.42 -13.42
N GLY A 311 11.57 0.80 -14.60
CA GLY A 311 11.01 1.36 -15.84
C GLY A 311 11.40 2.81 -16.09
N ASP A 312 10.39 3.68 -16.20
CA ASP A 312 10.54 5.12 -16.45
C ASP A 312 11.03 5.91 -15.21
N LEU A 313 10.89 5.36 -14.00
CA LEU A 313 11.40 6.00 -12.78
C LEU A 313 12.93 5.95 -12.66
N GLY A 314 13.59 5.08 -13.45
CA GLY A 314 15.05 4.98 -13.46
C GLY A 314 15.61 3.93 -12.50
N GLU A 315 16.86 4.14 -12.04
CA GLU A 315 17.57 3.23 -11.16
C GLU A 315 17.31 3.54 -9.70
N TYR A 316 17.03 2.50 -8.91
CA TYR A 316 16.87 2.55 -7.47
C TYR A 316 17.88 1.67 -6.77
N THR A 317 18.25 2.07 -5.56
CA THR A 317 19.16 1.34 -4.69
C THR A 317 18.46 0.95 -3.41
N VAL A 318 18.62 -0.31 -3.00
CA VAL A 318 18.19 -0.78 -1.68
C VAL A 318 19.13 -0.18 -0.62
N GLY A 319 18.56 0.60 0.28
CA GLY A 319 19.28 1.23 1.38
C GLY A 319 19.38 0.32 2.62
N ALA A 320 19.79 0.93 3.73
CA ALA A 320 19.87 0.24 5.02
C ALA A 320 18.52 -0.38 5.37
N ASP A 321 18.55 -1.50 6.07
CA ASP A 321 17.37 -2.28 6.48
C ASP A 321 16.42 -2.65 5.32
N GLY A 322 16.93 -2.70 4.08
CA GLY A 322 16.13 -3.07 2.91
C GLY A 322 15.13 -1.99 2.47
N VAL A 323 15.37 -0.72 2.79
CA VAL A 323 14.48 0.40 2.45
C VAL A 323 14.81 0.95 1.07
N ILE A 324 13.78 1.14 0.25
CA ILE A 324 13.86 1.79 -1.07
C ILE A 324 12.99 3.04 -0.98
N VAL A 325 13.52 4.23 -1.23
CA VAL A 325 12.80 5.50 -1.09
C VAL A 325 12.38 6.01 -2.47
N LEU A 326 11.07 6.27 -2.65
CA LEU A 326 10.54 6.79 -3.92
C LEU A 326 11.08 8.20 -4.22
N GLY A 327 10.93 9.14 -3.27
CA GLY A 327 11.39 10.51 -3.46
C GLY A 327 10.90 11.46 -2.36
N GLU A 328 10.83 12.76 -2.67
CA GLU A 328 10.35 13.79 -1.75
C GLU A 328 8.83 14.01 -1.89
N PRO A 329 8.13 14.42 -0.82
CA PRO A 329 6.73 14.84 -0.92
C PRO A 329 6.57 16.07 -1.80
N THR A 330 5.46 16.11 -2.55
CA THR A 330 5.02 17.28 -3.31
C THR A 330 4.01 18.08 -2.49
N VAL A 331 4.18 19.41 -2.46
CA VAL A 331 3.18 20.31 -1.87
C VAL A 331 2.19 20.72 -2.95
N PHE A 332 0.90 20.60 -2.64
CA PHE A 332 -0.22 20.95 -3.50
C PHE A 332 -0.88 22.23 -2.98
N GLU A 333 -1.13 23.14 -3.88
CA GLU A 333 -1.76 24.44 -3.63
C GLU A 333 -2.52 24.92 -4.88
N GLU A 334 -3.20 26.06 -4.81
CA GLU A 334 -4.01 26.58 -5.92
C GLU A 334 -3.22 26.71 -7.23
N SER A 335 -1.93 26.98 -7.15
CA SER A 335 -1.07 27.20 -8.32
C SER A 335 -0.77 25.93 -9.13
N ASN A 336 -0.86 24.74 -8.52
CA ASN A 336 -0.44 23.49 -9.15
C ASN A 336 -1.45 22.34 -9.04
N ILE A 337 -2.52 22.48 -8.27
CA ILE A 337 -3.47 21.38 -7.99
C ILE A 337 -4.11 20.80 -9.27
N ASP A 338 -4.23 21.59 -10.32
CA ASP A 338 -4.84 21.16 -11.58
C ASP A 338 -3.88 20.36 -12.49
N ASP A 339 -2.60 20.30 -12.15
CA ASP A 339 -1.57 19.58 -12.91
C ASP A 339 -1.55 18.07 -12.57
N PHE A 340 -2.31 17.65 -11.56
CA PHE A 340 -2.32 16.28 -11.03
C PHE A 340 -3.71 15.64 -11.15
N ASP A 341 -3.75 14.34 -11.44
CA ASP A 341 -5.00 13.58 -11.66
C ASP A 341 -4.93 12.19 -10.98
N PHE A 342 -4.77 12.19 -9.66
CA PHE A 342 -4.82 10.98 -8.83
C PHE A 342 -5.45 11.22 -7.46
#